data_6fb73d5c7199f6df0350217f7e0e42ab
#
_entry.id   6fb73d5c7199f6df0350217f7e0e42ab
#
_cell.length_a   1.000
_cell.length_b   1.000
_cell.length_c   1.000
_cell.angle_alpha   90.00
_cell.angle_beta   90.00
_cell.angle_gamma   90.00
#
_symmetry.space_group_name_H-M   'P 1'
#
loop_
_entity.id
_entity.type
_entity.pdbx_description
1 polymer ?
#
loop_
_entity_poly.entity_id
_entity_poly.type
_entity_poly.pdbx_seq_one_letter_code
_entity_poly.pdbx_strand_id
1 'polypeptide(L)'
;MNARSALLFVLVALLLAPVVPAFAVEGKWTPEQVLELDAAWLRELGLEIPPARLWGADGAGLLAAAVRISGCTAGFVSPDGLMITNHHCAMSVIQEHSTPERDLLTGGFLATSREEELPARGIRATLPHQTRDVSAEMEAAVPAGADDLARFRALERRQKELVAACEAQPNRRCEVAAFDGGVR
;
A
#
# COMPACT_ATOMS: atom_id res chain seq x y z
N MET A 1 39.67 23.77 -36.95
CA MET A 1 38.30 23.31 -36.59
C MET A 1 37.58 24.53 -36.05
N ASN A 2 36.56 25.02 -36.78
CA ASN A 2 35.89 26.25 -36.38
C ASN A 2 35.00 26.03 -35.16
N ALA A 3 34.82 27.00 -34.29
CA ALA A 3 34.02 26.89 -33.07
C ALA A 3 32.61 26.34 -33.32
N ARG A 4 32.00 26.64 -34.47
CA ARG A 4 30.70 26.09 -34.89
C ARG A 4 30.72 24.58 -35.14
N SER A 5 31.81 24.04 -35.73
CA SER A 5 31.97 22.62 -35.96
C SER A 5 32.22 21.85 -34.66
N ALA A 6 32.94 22.44 -33.71
CA ALA A 6 33.17 21.85 -32.41
C ALA A 6 31.85 21.81 -31.60
N LEU A 7 31.04 22.86 -31.66
CA LEU A 7 29.72 22.91 -30.99
C LEU A 7 28.75 21.87 -31.55
N LEU A 8 28.75 21.70 -32.90
CA LEU A 8 27.91 20.69 -33.56
C LEU A 8 28.31 19.26 -33.16
N PHE A 9 29.63 18.97 -33.07
CA PHE A 9 30.13 17.68 -32.61
C PHE A 9 29.76 17.37 -31.18
N VAL A 10 29.82 18.35 -30.27
CA VAL A 10 29.41 18.17 -28.87
C VAL A 10 27.91 17.92 -28.77
N LEU A 11 27.09 18.65 -29.53
CA LEU A 11 25.64 18.45 -29.56
C LEU A 11 25.25 17.07 -30.09
N VAL A 12 25.88 16.60 -31.15
CA VAL A 12 25.65 15.26 -31.71
C VAL A 12 26.12 14.18 -30.75
N ALA A 13 27.24 14.35 -30.07
CA ALA A 13 27.74 13.41 -29.07
C ALA A 13 26.80 13.32 -27.85
N LEU A 14 26.20 14.43 -27.44
CA LEU A 14 25.18 14.46 -26.38
C LEU A 14 23.87 13.74 -26.80
N LEU A 15 23.46 13.86 -28.06
CA LEU A 15 22.28 13.19 -28.60
C LEU A 15 22.50 11.67 -28.83
N LEU A 16 23.73 11.24 -28.97
CA LEU A 16 24.12 9.83 -29.14
C LEU A 16 24.56 9.16 -27.83
N ALA A 17 24.52 9.91 -26.70
CA ALA A 17 24.82 9.32 -25.41
C ALA A 17 23.76 8.24 -25.08
N PRO A 18 24.19 7.01 -24.70
CA PRO A 18 23.23 5.97 -24.32
C PRO A 18 22.39 6.48 -23.17
N VAL A 19 21.05 6.47 -23.35
CA VAL A 19 20.12 6.69 -22.25
C VAL A 19 20.27 5.50 -21.31
N VAL A 20 20.99 5.68 -20.23
CA VAL A 20 21.05 4.68 -19.16
C VAL A 20 19.66 4.61 -18.54
N PRO A 21 18.97 3.47 -18.59
CA PRO A 21 17.68 3.36 -17.92
C PRO A 21 17.89 3.63 -16.43
N ALA A 22 17.24 4.67 -15.91
CA ALA A 22 17.18 4.93 -14.50
C ALA A 22 16.23 3.89 -13.88
N PHE A 23 16.78 2.83 -13.30
CA PHE A 23 15.98 1.94 -12.46
C PHE A 23 15.72 2.66 -11.15
N ALA A 24 14.45 2.93 -10.88
CA ALA A 24 14.02 3.37 -9.56
C ALA A 24 14.20 2.17 -8.62
N VAL A 25 15.18 2.23 -7.74
CA VAL A 25 15.42 1.23 -6.69
C VAL A 25 14.45 1.43 -5.53
N GLU A 26 13.85 2.61 -5.42
CA GLU A 26 12.92 2.98 -4.37
C GLU A 26 11.48 2.95 -4.88
N GLY A 27 10.56 2.42 -4.08
CA GLY A 27 9.16 2.35 -4.44
C GLY A 27 8.31 1.76 -3.33
N LYS A 28 7.00 1.74 -3.56
CA LYS A 28 6.04 0.99 -2.75
C LYS A 28 5.63 -0.24 -3.54
N TRP A 29 5.82 -1.39 -2.95
CA TRP A 29 5.52 -2.67 -3.55
C TRP A 29 4.23 -3.24 -2.94
N THR A 30 3.35 -3.78 -3.77
CA THR A 30 2.27 -4.62 -3.25
C THR A 30 2.85 -5.95 -2.76
N PRO A 31 2.16 -6.67 -1.86
CA PRO A 31 2.64 -7.97 -1.41
C PRO A 31 2.94 -8.95 -2.55
N GLU A 32 2.12 -8.95 -3.60
CA GLU A 32 2.30 -9.80 -4.77
C GLU A 32 3.56 -9.43 -5.57
N GLN A 33 3.82 -8.13 -5.75
CA GLN A 33 5.01 -7.64 -6.46
C GLN A 33 6.32 -8.03 -5.76
N VAL A 34 6.30 -8.21 -4.43
CA VAL A 34 7.48 -8.67 -3.69
C VAL A 34 7.95 -10.04 -4.17
N LEU A 35 7.04 -10.91 -4.64
CA LEU A 35 7.38 -12.22 -5.17
C LEU A 35 8.03 -12.16 -6.55
N GLU A 36 7.85 -11.06 -7.29
CA GLU A 36 8.42 -10.84 -8.62
C GLU A 36 9.83 -10.23 -8.55
N LEU A 37 10.25 -9.73 -7.38
CA LEU A 37 11.56 -9.10 -7.20
C LEU A 37 12.68 -10.14 -7.22
N ASP A 38 13.85 -9.75 -7.75
CA ASP A 38 15.02 -10.61 -7.76
C ASP A 38 15.50 -10.92 -6.34
N ALA A 39 15.49 -12.19 -5.99
CA ALA A 39 15.85 -12.64 -4.64
C ALA A 39 17.36 -12.46 -4.31
N ALA A 40 18.24 -12.37 -5.34
CA ALA A 40 19.64 -12.09 -5.13
C ALA A 40 19.83 -10.61 -4.79
N TRP A 41 19.17 -9.73 -5.54
CA TRP A 41 19.15 -8.30 -5.26
C TRP A 41 18.56 -7.98 -3.87
N LEU A 42 17.45 -8.62 -3.46
CA LEU A 42 16.88 -8.45 -2.14
C LEU A 42 17.86 -8.87 -1.02
N ARG A 43 18.64 -9.93 -1.25
CA ARG A 43 19.69 -10.35 -0.31
C ARG A 43 20.84 -9.35 -0.22
N GLU A 44 21.25 -8.75 -1.32
CA GLU A 44 22.25 -7.67 -1.34
C GLU A 44 21.78 -6.45 -0.54
N LEU A 45 20.46 -6.18 -0.53
CA LEU A 45 19.83 -5.14 0.28
C LEU A 45 19.65 -5.54 1.76
N GLY A 46 20.03 -6.76 2.14
CA GLY A 46 19.98 -7.24 3.52
C GLY A 46 18.75 -8.07 3.88
N LEU A 47 17.93 -8.49 2.91
CA LEU A 47 16.82 -9.39 3.18
C LEU A 47 17.33 -10.82 3.36
N GLU A 48 17.36 -11.31 4.61
CA GLU A 48 17.84 -12.66 4.95
C GLU A 48 16.77 -13.73 4.80
N ILE A 49 15.48 -13.36 4.89
CA ILE A 49 14.37 -14.30 4.76
C ILE A 49 13.94 -14.46 3.29
N PRO A 50 13.52 -15.66 2.86
CA PRO A 50 13.00 -15.85 1.51
C PRO A 50 11.77 -14.98 1.24
N PRO A 51 11.62 -14.36 0.05
CA PRO A 51 10.44 -13.55 -0.30
C PRO A 51 9.11 -14.27 -0.07
N ALA A 52 9.03 -15.58 -0.31
CA ALA A 52 7.85 -16.40 -0.04
C ALA A 52 7.44 -16.47 1.46
N ARG A 53 8.34 -16.11 2.38
CA ARG A 53 8.00 -15.96 3.81
C ARG A 53 7.43 -14.57 4.12
N LEU A 54 7.65 -13.59 3.25
CA LEU A 54 7.02 -12.28 3.34
C LEU A 54 5.56 -12.37 2.89
N TRP A 55 5.32 -13.00 1.73
CA TRP A 55 3.99 -13.17 1.17
C TRP A 55 3.90 -14.49 0.41
N GLY A 56 2.86 -15.27 0.62
CA GLY A 56 2.56 -16.51 -0.10
C GLY A 56 1.40 -16.32 -1.09
N ALA A 57 1.29 -17.19 -2.06
CA ALA A 57 0.20 -17.19 -3.04
C ALA A 57 -1.20 -17.37 -2.40
N ASP A 58 -1.23 -17.92 -1.20
CA ASP A 58 -2.43 -18.10 -0.36
C ASP A 58 -2.77 -16.86 0.49
N GLY A 59 -2.00 -15.77 0.34
CA GLY A 59 -2.13 -14.56 1.15
C GLY A 59 -1.58 -14.70 2.57
N ALA A 60 -0.84 -15.76 2.86
CA ALA A 60 -0.14 -15.94 4.12
C ALA A 60 1.27 -15.35 4.08
N GLY A 61 1.87 -15.16 5.24
CA GLY A 61 3.23 -14.65 5.38
C GLY A 61 3.31 -13.47 6.34
N LEU A 62 4.51 -12.92 6.48
CA LEU A 62 4.75 -11.82 7.43
C LEU A 62 3.94 -10.56 7.10
N LEU A 63 3.74 -10.27 5.80
CA LEU A 63 2.95 -9.11 5.38
C LEU A 63 1.45 -9.25 5.68
N ALA A 64 0.95 -10.48 5.86
CA ALA A 64 -0.42 -10.72 6.31
C ALA A 64 -0.68 -10.22 7.75
N ALA A 65 0.38 -10.00 8.54
CA ALA A 65 0.25 -9.40 9.86
C ALA A 65 -0.06 -7.89 9.81
N ALA A 66 0.15 -7.24 8.65
CA ALA A 66 -0.17 -5.82 8.49
C ALA A 66 -1.68 -5.62 8.42
N VAL A 67 -2.19 -4.67 9.20
CA VAL A 67 -3.62 -4.38 9.31
C VAL A 67 -3.86 -2.88 9.31
N ARG A 68 -4.93 -2.44 8.68
CA ARG A 68 -5.37 -1.04 8.75
C ARG A 68 -6.41 -0.88 9.87
N ILE A 69 -6.17 0.08 10.76
CA ILE A 69 -7.08 0.43 11.84
C ILE A 69 -7.48 1.91 11.71
N SER A 70 -8.73 2.19 11.37
CA SER A 70 -9.31 3.56 11.33
C SER A 70 -8.40 4.64 10.73
N GLY A 71 -7.73 4.35 9.61
CA GLY A 71 -6.81 5.28 8.94
C GLY A 71 -5.34 5.18 9.34
N CYS A 72 -5.02 4.35 10.33
CA CYS A 72 -3.66 4.00 10.73
C CYS A 72 -3.27 2.59 10.26
N THR A 73 -1.99 2.29 10.33
CA THR A 73 -1.46 0.93 10.15
C THR A 73 -1.10 0.34 11.51
N ALA A 74 -1.39 -0.92 11.69
CA ALA A 74 -0.96 -1.74 12.83
C ALA A 74 -0.36 -3.05 12.33
N GLY A 75 0.28 -3.79 13.21
CA GLY A 75 0.78 -5.13 12.94
C GLY A 75 0.38 -6.10 14.05
N PHE A 76 -0.10 -7.29 13.68
CA PHE A 76 -0.32 -8.36 14.64
C PHE A 76 1.03 -8.90 15.15
N VAL A 77 1.15 -9.06 16.47
CA VAL A 77 2.33 -9.59 17.14
C VAL A 77 2.04 -10.82 17.99
N SER A 78 0.80 -11.26 18.01
CA SER A 78 0.42 -12.54 18.63
C SER A 78 -0.72 -13.21 17.86
N PRO A 79 -0.86 -14.54 17.99
CA PRO A 79 -2.01 -15.27 17.42
C PRO A 79 -3.33 -14.91 18.09
N ASP A 80 -3.29 -14.31 19.28
CA ASP A 80 -4.46 -13.94 20.07
C ASP A 80 -5.00 -12.54 19.76
N GLY A 81 -4.48 -11.88 18.71
CA GLY A 81 -4.98 -10.59 18.25
C GLY A 81 -4.30 -9.37 18.87
N LEU A 82 -3.18 -9.55 19.60
CA LEU A 82 -2.41 -8.39 20.05
C LEU A 82 -1.80 -7.66 18.85
N MET A 83 -1.99 -6.35 18.80
CA MET A 83 -1.50 -5.48 17.73
C MET A 83 -0.61 -4.38 18.28
N ILE A 84 0.41 -3.99 17.52
CA ILE A 84 1.19 -2.77 17.75
C ILE A 84 0.80 -1.73 16.71
N THR A 85 0.69 -0.47 17.15
CA THR A 85 0.47 0.69 16.28
C THR A 85 1.15 1.93 16.86
N ASN A 86 1.04 3.06 16.19
CA ASN A 86 1.55 4.32 16.68
C ASN A 86 0.66 4.89 17.79
N HIS A 87 1.27 5.57 18.76
CA HIS A 87 0.56 6.19 19.88
C HIS A 87 -0.57 7.12 19.42
N HIS A 88 -0.33 7.99 18.44
CA HIS A 88 -1.34 8.92 17.94
C HIS A 88 -2.60 8.23 17.36
N CYS A 89 -2.50 6.97 16.93
CA CYS A 89 -3.65 6.20 16.44
C CYS A 89 -4.60 5.78 17.56
N ALA A 90 -4.11 5.71 18.79
CA ALA A 90 -4.89 5.37 19.98
C ALA A 90 -5.34 6.61 20.80
N MET A 91 -4.85 7.80 20.45
CA MET A 91 -5.06 9.02 21.26
C MET A 91 -6.52 9.30 21.57
N SER A 92 -7.42 9.18 20.58
CA SER A 92 -8.85 9.43 20.79
C SER A 92 -9.47 8.43 21.79
N VAL A 93 -9.05 7.17 21.74
CA VAL A 93 -9.51 6.13 22.66
C VAL A 93 -8.97 6.37 24.07
N ILE A 94 -7.69 6.71 24.19
CA ILE A 94 -7.06 7.04 25.46
C ILE A 94 -7.77 8.25 26.08
N GLN A 95 -8.07 9.28 25.28
CA GLN A 95 -8.80 10.47 25.73
C GLN A 95 -10.23 10.16 26.18
N GLU A 96 -10.96 9.28 25.46
CA GLU A 96 -12.32 8.85 25.83
C GLU A 96 -12.37 8.21 27.23
N HIS A 97 -11.31 7.49 27.61
CA HIS A 97 -11.19 6.82 28.90
C HIS A 97 -10.46 7.63 29.99
N SER A 98 -9.96 8.81 29.65
CA SER A 98 -9.24 9.68 30.57
C SER A 98 -10.21 10.56 31.34
N THR A 99 -10.02 10.67 32.66
CA THR A 99 -10.79 11.61 33.54
C THR A 99 -9.79 12.44 34.34
N PRO A 100 -10.24 13.54 35.01
CA PRO A 100 -9.36 14.31 35.88
C PRO A 100 -8.72 13.48 37.00
N GLU A 101 -9.45 12.47 37.52
CA GLU A 101 -8.98 11.57 38.57
C GLU A 101 -8.09 10.45 38.05
N ARG A 102 -8.21 10.12 36.77
CA ARG A 102 -7.44 9.09 36.09
C ARG A 102 -6.95 9.59 34.72
N ASP A 103 -5.95 10.43 34.74
CA ASP A 103 -5.36 11.01 33.53
C ASP A 103 -4.46 9.98 32.81
N LEU A 104 -5.05 9.27 31.86
CA LEU A 104 -4.36 8.26 31.05
C LEU A 104 -3.47 8.89 29.98
N LEU A 105 -3.69 10.17 29.63
CA LEU A 105 -2.84 10.87 28.67
C LEU A 105 -1.46 11.17 29.24
N THR A 106 -1.40 11.56 30.51
CA THR A 106 -0.15 11.88 31.21
C THR A 106 0.44 10.65 31.91
N GLY A 107 -0.40 9.86 32.59
CA GLY A 107 0.03 8.71 33.37
C GLY A 107 0.27 7.43 32.56
N GLY A 108 -0.24 7.38 31.34
CA GLY A 108 -0.25 6.17 30.54
C GLY A 108 -1.26 5.13 31.02
N PHE A 109 -1.32 4.01 30.33
CA PHE A 109 -2.19 2.88 30.66
C PHE A 109 -1.51 1.57 30.30
N LEU A 110 -1.55 0.60 31.20
CA LEU A 110 -1.12 -0.77 30.97
C LEU A 110 -2.16 -1.72 31.56
N ALA A 111 -2.78 -2.54 30.71
CA ALA A 111 -3.58 -3.68 31.12
C ALA A 111 -2.66 -4.88 31.41
N THR A 112 -2.79 -5.50 32.58
CA THR A 112 -2.03 -6.71 32.94
C THR A 112 -2.81 -7.99 32.63
N SER A 113 -4.12 -7.87 32.32
CA SER A 113 -4.98 -8.94 31.87
C SER A 113 -5.97 -8.42 30.83
N ARG A 114 -6.65 -9.33 30.11
CA ARG A 114 -7.67 -8.95 29.12
C ARG A 114 -8.90 -8.26 29.73
N GLU A 115 -9.22 -8.58 30.95
CA GLU A 115 -10.35 -7.99 31.69
C GLU A 115 -10.11 -6.52 32.03
N GLU A 116 -8.82 -6.13 32.11
CA GLU A 116 -8.41 -4.74 32.34
C GLU A 116 -8.34 -3.91 31.05
N GLU A 117 -8.37 -4.55 29.86
CA GLU A 117 -8.30 -3.84 28.60
C GLU A 117 -9.49 -2.89 28.42
N LEU A 118 -9.21 -1.67 27.95
CA LEU A 118 -10.22 -0.66 27.70
C LEU A 118 -10.79 -0.81 26.27
N PRO A 119 -12.12 -0.79 26.10
CA PRO A 119 -12.71 -0.98 24.78
C PRO A 119 -12.44 0.21 23.87
N ALA A 120 -11.90 -0.05 22.68
CA ALA A 120 -11.68 0.92 21.60
C ALA A 120 -12.94 1.01 20.73
N ARG A 121 -13.96 1.74 21.16
CA ARG A 121 -15.23 1.85 20.42
C ARG A 121 -15.04 2.56 19.07
N GLY A 122 -15.68 2.04 18.02
CA GLY A 122 -15.63 2.64 16.69
C GLY A 122 -14.35 2.35 15.89
N ILE A 123 -13.32 1.76 16.49
CA ILE A 123 -12.13 1.29 15.79
C ILE A 123 -12.46 0.01 15.01
N ARG A 124 -12.14 0.00 13.74
CA ARG A 124 -12.27 -1.19 12.87
C ARG A 124 -10.91 -1.62 12.35
N ALA A 125 -10.61 -2.89 12.51
CA ALA A 125 -9.47 -3.52 11.86
C ALA A 125 -9.89 -4.05 10.48
N THR A 126 -9.12 -3.71 9.46
CA THR A 126 -9.31 -4.19 8.08
C THR A 126 -8.06 -4.91 7.65
N LEU A 127 -8.20 -6.20 7.37
CA LEU A 127 -7.11 -7.05 6.91
C LEU A 127 -7.16 -7.16 5.38
N PRO A 128 -6.02 -7.12 4.68
CA PRO A 128 -5.97 -7.46 3.29
C PRO A 128 -6.38 -8.94 3.12
N HIS A 129 -7.30 -9.20 2.21
CA HIS A 129 -7.78 -10.55 1.94
C HIS A 129 -7.29 -11.04 0.58
N GLN A 130 -7.38 -10.18 -0.44
CA GLN A 130 -7.03 -10.51 -1.81
C GLN A 130 -6.73 -9.24 -2.59
N THR A 131 -5.71 -9.27 -3.42
CA THR A 131 -5.41 -8.28 -4.45
C THR A 131 -5.59 -8.93 -5.81
N ARG A 132 -6.16 -8.20 -6.77
CA ARG A 132 -6.37 -8.67 -8.13
C ARG A 132 -6.05 -7.56 -9.12
N ASP A 133 -5.26 -7.84 -10.12
CA ASP A 133 -5.05 -6.94 -11.25
C ASP A 133 -6.35 -6.82 -12.07
N VAL A 134 -6.83 -5.60 -12.22
CA VAL A 134 -8.04 -5.27 -12.99
C VAL A 134 -7.73 -4.34 -14.16
N SER A 135 -6.46 -4.14 -14.51
CA SER A 135 -6.01 -3.22 -15.56
C SER A 135 -6.71 -3.47 -16.89
N ALA A 136 -6.77 -4.71 -17.33
CA ALA A 136 -7.44 -5.08 -18.59
C ALA A 136 -8.96 -4.76 -18.56
N GLU A 137 -9.62 -4.99 -17.41
CA GLU A 137 -11.04 -4.68 -17.24
C GLU A 137 -11.31 -3.16 -17.22
N MET A 138 -10.38 -2.40 -16.65
CA MET A 138 -10.43 -0.94 -16.62
C MET A 138 -10.25 -0.35 -18.02
N GLU A 139 -9.23 -0.78 -18.75
CA GLU A 139 -8.95 -0.33 -20.10
C GLU A 139 -10.09 -0.69 -21.09
N ALA A 140 -10.64 -1.88 -20.99
CA ALA A 140 -11.76 -2.31 -21.83
C ALA A 140 -13.03 -1.47 -21.64
N ALA A 141 -13.17 -0.76 -20.53
CA ALA A 141 -14.30 0.13 -20.28
C ALA A 141 -14.18 1.48 -20.99
N VAL A 142 -12.99 1.82 -21.50
CA VAL A 142 -12.74 3.09 -22.18
C VAL A 142 -13.11 2.97 -23.66
N PRO A 143 -14.06 3.80 -24.18
CA PRO A 143 -14.41 3.79 -25.60
C PRO A 143 -13.22 4.13 -26.50
N ALA A 144 -13.12 3.49 -27.64
CA ALA A 144 -12.10 3.81 -28.63
C ALA A 144 -12.23 5.28 -29.08
N GLY A 145 -11.12 6.01 -29.07
CA GLY A 145 -11.09 7.43 -29.45
C GLY A 145 -11.69 8.38 -28.42
N ALA A 146 -11.91 7.92 -27.18
CA ALA A 146 -12.38 8.78 -26.09
C ALA A 146 -11.37 9.91 -25.82
N ASP A 147 -11.87 11.13 -25.63
CA ASP A 147 -11.07 12.23 -25.07
C ASP A 147 -10.80 11.98 -23.57
N ASP A 148 -9.94 12.82 -22.98
CA ASP A 148 -9.50 12.66 -21.59
C ASP A 148 -10.67 12.66 -20.59
N LEU A 149 -11.68 13.48 -20.81
CA LEU A 149 -12.86 13.55 -19.95
C LEU A 149 -13.73 12.31 -20.06
N ALA A 150 -13.95 11.83 -21.29
CA ALA A 150 -14.70 10.60 -21.54
C ALA A 150 -13.96 9.37 -20.97
N ARG A 151 -12.63 9.32 -21.13
CA ARG A 151 -11.77 8.31 -20.52
C ARG A 151 -11.90 8.34 -19.00
N PHE A 152 -11.71 9.49 -18.38
CA PHE A 152 -11.84 9.64 -16.92
C PHE A 152 -13.21 9.14 -16.41
N ARG A 153 -14.30 9.55 -17.06
CA ARG A 153 -15.66 9.15 -16.67
C ARG A 153 -15.90 7.64 -16.85
N ALA A 154 -15.33 7.04 -17.88
CA ALA A 154 -15.44 5.60 -18.13
C ALA A 154 -14.71 4.80 -17.03
N LEU A 155 -13.48 5.20 -16.71
CA LEU A 155 -12.69 4.57 -15.65
C LEU A 155 -13.36 4.74 -14.27
N GLU A 156 -13.83 5.94 -13.93
CA GLU A 156 -14.53 6.20 -12.67
C GLU A 156 -15.80 5.33 -12.52
N ARG A 157 -16.57 5.19 -13.57
CA ARG A 157 -17.76 4.33 -13.58
C ARG A 157 -17.37 2.86 -13.37
N ARG A 158 -16.38 2.37 -14.13
CA ARG A 158 -15.93 0.98 -14.02
C ARG A 158 -15.38 0.67 -12.64
N GLN A 159 -14.59 1.57 -12.06
CA GLN A 159 -14.12 1.46 -10.69
C GLN A 159 -15.29 1.28 -9.70
N LYS A 160 -16.33 2.13 -9.79
CA LYS A 160 -17.51 2.03 -8.91
C LYS A 160 -18.25 0.70 -9.10
N GLU A 161 -18.37 0.20 -10.32
CA GLU A 161 -18.98 -1.10 -10.60
C GLU A 161 -18.20 -2.26 -9.96
N LEU A 162 -16.87 -2.25 -10.10
CA LEU A 162 -16.01 -3.27 -9.52
C LEU A 162 -16.08 -3.27 -7.98
N VAL A 163 -16.03 -2.09 -7.37
CA VAL A 163 -16.17 -1.93 -5.92
C VAL A 163 -17.55 -2.43 -5.46
N ALA A 164 -18.62 -2.00 -6.12
CA ALA A 164 -19.97 -2.41 -5.74
C ALA A 164 -20.18 -3.93 -5.86
N ALA A 165 -19.67 -4.55 -6.93
CA ALA A 165 -19.74 -5.99 -7.11
C ALA A 165 -18.96 -6.77 -6.03
N CYS A 166 -17.82 -6.26 -5.63
CA CYS A 166 -17.00 -6.84 -4.57
C CYS A 166 -17.67 -6.70 -3.20
N GLU A 167 -18.19 -5.52 -2.87
CA GLU A 167 -18.83 -5.21 -1.58
C GLU A 167 -20.25 -5.81 -1.45
N ALA A 168 -20.81 -6.38 -2.51
CA ALA A 168 -22.04 -7.17 -2.42
C ALA A 168 -21.88 -8.41 -1.52
N GLN A 169 -20.64 -8.84 -1.28
CA GLN A 169 -20.34 -9.91 -0.34
C GLN A 169 -20.24 -9.34 1.10
N PRO A 170 -20.83 -10.02 2.10
CA PRO A 170 -20.82 -9.52 3.47
C PRO A 170 -19.41 -9.39 4.04
N ASN A 171 -19.20 -8.38 4.86
CA ASN A 171 -17.95 -8.09 5.55
C ASN A 171 -16.74 -7.80 4.65
N ARG A 172 -16.96 -7.47 3.38
CA ARG A 172 -15.91 -7.03 2.46
C ARG A 172 -15.91 -5.52 2.31
N ARG A 173 -14.70 -5.01 2.21
CA ARG A 173 -14.41 -3.63 1.82
C ARG A 173 -13.45 -3.68 0.65
N CYS A 174 -13.78 -2.99 -0.43
CA CYS A 174 -13.01 -3.07 -1.66
C CYS A 174 -12.57 -1.69 -2.13
N GLU A 175 -11.43 -1.64 -2.76
CA GLU A 175 -10.84 -0.43 -3.31
C GLU A 175 -10.17 -0.77 -4.64
N VAL A 176 -10.26 0.11 -5.62
CA VAL A 176 -9.46 0.05 -6.84
C VAL A 176 -8.44 1.17 -6.76
N ALA A 177 -7.17 0.81 -6.78
CA ALA A 177 -6.05 1.75 -6.75
C ALA A 177 -5.28 1.68 -8.06
N ALA A 178 -4.80 2.84 -8.53
CA ALA A 178 -3.92 2.92 -9.67
C ALA A 178 -2.46 2.98 -9.18
N PHE A 179 -1.60 2.18 -9.79
CA PHE A 179 -0.17 2.19 -9.57
C PHE A 179 0.56 2.66 -10.83
N ASP A 180 1.82 3.05 -10.71
CA ASP A 180 2.68 3.47 -11.82
C ASP A 180 2.04 4.53 -12.74
N GLY A 181 1.37 5.52 -12.15
CA GLY A 181 0.68 6.56 -12.90
C GLY A 181 -0.56 6.07 -13.66
N GLY A 182 -1.11 4.92 -13.28
CA GLY A 182 -2.29 4.32 -13.89
C GLY A 182 -1.96 3.33 -15.03
N VAL A 183 -0.73 2.84 -15.08
CA VAL A 183 -0.31 1.79 -16.02
C VAL A 183 -0.68 0.40 -15.49
N ARG A 184 -0.88 0.26 -14.17
CA ARG A 184 -1.39 -0.93 -13.48
C ARG A 184 -2.45 -0.57 -12.46
#